data_78eff77fb148f3764811306f0e84a5c5
#
_entry.id   78eff77fb148f3764811306f0e84a5c5
#
_cell.length_a   1.000
_cell.length_b   1.000
_cell.length_c   1.000
_cell.angle_alpha   90.00
_cell.angle_beta   90.00
_cell.angle_gamma   90.00
#
_symmetry.space_group_name_H-M   'P 1'
#
loop_
_entity.id
_entity.type
_entity.pdbx_description
1 polymer ?
#
loop_
_entity_poly.entity_id
_entity_poly.type
_entity_poly.pdbx_seq_one_letter_code
_entity_poly.pdbx_strand_id
1 'polypeptide(L)'
;MNTLKQLTPAEIVKELDRHIIGQSEAKRAVAIALRNRWRRLQLTAELRDEVSPKNILMIGPTGVGKTEIARRLAKLANAPFIKVEATKFTEVGYVGRDVESIIRDLMDTSINMLREEQMQAVQDTAQDRAEDRILDILLPEPRKESADNTDSGESTSSSESSTRQMFRKKLRQGELDDKEIDIELEQVNIGVEIMTPPGMEEMTSQLQNMFSNLGQGKKTDQRLPIKEALKRIHEEEAAKLVNEDEIKSQALTAVEQTGIVFIDELDKVAKRSETTGADVSREGVQRDLLLLIEGCSVTTKYGVIKTDH
;
A
#
# COMPACT_ATOMS: atom_id res chain seq x y z
N MET A 1 -1.16 4.81 13.13
CA MET A 1 -0.70 5.69 14.25
C MET A 1 0.77 5.98 14.16
N ASN A 2 1.16 7.24 14.13
CA ASN A 2 2.51 7.70 13.78
C ASN A 2 3.48 7.51 14.95
N THR A 3 4.03 6.32 15.14
CA THR A 3 4.96 5.94 16.23
C THR A 3 6.22 6.81 16.29
N LEU A 4 6.63 7.38 15.15
CA LEU A 4 7.79 8.28 15.08
C LEU A 4 7.60 9.63 15.80
N LYS A 5 6.36 10.08 16.03
CA LYS A 5 6.11 11.35 16.75
C LYS A 5 6.72 11.38 18.14
N GLN A 6 7.05 10.23 18.72
CA GLN A 6 7.47 10.08 20.10
C GLN A 6 8.91 9.61 20.29
N LEU A 7 9.54 8.94 19.30
CA LEU A 7 10.85 8.32 19.49
C LEU A 7 12.01 9.32 19.33
N THR A 8 12.87 9.36 20.35
CA THR A 8 14.18 10.03 20.28
C THR A 8 15.19 9.17 19.50
N PRO A 9 16.30 9.74 18.99
CA PRO A 9 17.35 8.93 18.36
C PRO A 9 17.87 7.79 19.22
N ALA A 10 17.95 7.98 20.53
CA ALA A 10 18.38 6.94 21.47
C ALA A 10 17.38 5.78 21.55
N GLU A 11 16.10 6.06 21.53
CA GLU A 11 15.04 5.03 21.51
C GLU A 11 15.01 4.29 20.17
N ILE A 12 15.23 4.98 19.04
CA ILE A 12 15.35 4.35 17.72
C ILE A 12 16.53 3.37 17.73
N VAL A 13 17.70 3.77 18.29
CA VAL A 13 18.85 2.88 18.42
C VAL A 13 18.50 1.67 19.27
N LYS A 14 17.80 1.85 20.39
CA LYS A 14 17.38 0.76 21.27
C LYS A 14 16.44 -0.23 20.55
N GLU A 15 15.52 0.24 19.71
CA GLU A 15 14.69 -0.64 18.88
C GLU A 15 15.52 -1.40 17.83
N LEU A 16 16.51 -0.75 17.20
CA LEU A 16 17.42 -1.41 16.28
C LEU A 16 18.30 -2.46 16.98
N ASP A 17 18.70 -2.22 18.23
CA ASP A 17 19.51 -3.13 19.04
C ASP A 17 18.84 -4.47 19.32
N ARG A 18 17.50 -4.52 19.30
CA ARG A 18 16.74 -5.77 19.45
C ARG A 18 16.99 -6.77 18.31
N HIS A 19 17.42 -6.28 17.15
CA HIS A 19 17.51 -7.09 15.94
C HIS A 19 18.92 -7.12 15.32
N ILE A 20 19.76 -6.15 15.66
CA ILE A 20 21.06 -5.94 15.04
C ILE A 20 22.12 -5.87 16.13
N ILE A 21 23.04 -6.80 16.10
CA ILE A 21 24.14 -6.86 17.07
C ILE A 21 25.29 -5.98 16.60
N GLY A 22 25.85 -5.15 17.48
CA GLY A 22 26.94 -4.23 17.13
C GLY A 22 26.47 -3.05 16.27
N GLN A 23 27.36 -2.52 15.42
CA GLN A 23 27.07 -1.41 14.48
C GLN A 23 26.52 -0.13 15.17
N SER A 24 27.01 0.19 16.36
CA SER A 24 26.49 1.29 17.20
C SER A 24 26.56 2.66 16.51
N GLU A 25 27.65 2.95 15.81
CA GLU A 25 27.81 4.21 15.06
C GLU A 25 26.84 4.31 13.88
N ALA A 26 26.71 3.24 13.09
CA ALA A 26 25.80 3.19 11.97
C ALA A 26 24.35 3.36 12.43
N LYS A 27 23.93 2.64 13.49
CA LYS A 27 22.60 2.78 14.09
C LYS A 27 22.31 4.19 14.56
N ARG A 28 23.31 4.82 15.23
CA ARG A 28 23.19 6.20 15.69
C ARG A 28 23.05 7.19 14.52
N ALA A 29 23.84 7.03 13.46
CA ALA A 29 23.82 7.89 12.29
C ALA A 29 22.43 7.81 11.59
N VAL A 30 21.93 6.60 11.35
CA VAL A 30 20.62 6.42 10.70
C VAL A 30 19.46 6.88 11.59
N ALA A 31 19.56 6.70 12.91
CA ALA A 31 18.54 7.19 13.84
C ALA A 31 18.46 8.73 13.87
N ILE A 32 19.61 9.40 13.81
CA ILE A 32 19.67 10.87 13.71
C ILE A 32 19.10 11.33 12.37
N ALA A 33 19.46 10.67 11.26
CA ALA A 33 18.96 11.01 9.94
C ALA A 33 17.43 10.87 9.87
N LEU A 34 16.88 9.78 10.40
CA LEU A 34 15.44 9.58 10.48
C LEU A 34 14.74 10.67 11.30
N ARG A 35 15.33 11.03 12.46
CA ARG A 35 14.78 12.09 13.31
C ARG A 35 14.84 13.47 12.65
N ASN A 36 15.91 13.75 11.91
CA ASN A 36 16.04 15.00 11.16
C ASN A 36 15.01 15.07 10.02
N ARG A 37 14.74 13.95 9.34
CA ARG A 37 13.68 13.87 8.33
C ARG A 37 12.31 14.14 8.93
N TRP A 38 12.01 13.57 10.08
CA TRP A 38 10.78 13.87 10.79
C TRP A 38 10.67 15.36 11.17
N ARG A 39 11.77 15.98 11.65
CA ARG A 39 11.79 17.43 11.97
C ARG A 39 11.52 18.27 10.73
N ARG A 40 12.10 17.88 9.60
CA ARG A 40 11.87 18.55 8.32
C ARG A 40 10.36 18.58 7.96
N LEU A 41 9.65 17.49 8.16
CA LEU A 41 8.20 17.41 7.90
C LEU A 41 7.36 18.35 8.80
N GLN A 42 7.92 18.86 9.90
CA GLN A 42 7.26 19.81 10.79
C GLN A 42 7.51 21.28 10.38
N LEU A 43 8.37 21.52 9.41
CA LEU A 43 8.62 22.86 8.88
C LEU A 43 7.48 23.34 7.99
N THR A 44 7.38 24.66 7.81
CA THR A 44 6.50 25.24 6.78
C THR A 44 6.93 24.79 5.39
N ALA A 45 6.03 24.83 4.41
CA ALA A 45 6.33 24.36 3.05
C ALA A 45 7.58 25.04 2.47
N GLU A 46 7.69 26.38 2.61
CA GLU A 46 8.83 27.17 2.12
C GLU A 46 10.17 26.70 2.71
N LEU A 47 10.25 26.51 4.04
CA LEU A 47 11.47 26.05 4.70
C LEU A 47 11.74 24.57 4.45
N ARG A 48 10.72 23.78 4.24
CA ARG A 48 10.86 22.36 3.96
C ARG A 48 11.52 22.10 2.60
N ASP A 49 11.22 22.93 1.62
CA ASP A 49 11.80 22.81 0.28
C ASP A 49 13.28 23.27 0.24
N GLU A 50 13.69 24.14 1.16
CA GLU A 50 15.09 24.54 1.33
C GLU A 50 15.97 23.47 2.03
N VAL A 51 15.36 22.54 2.76
CA VAL A 51 16.08 21.53 3.55
C VAL A 51 16.03 20.17 2.86
N SER A 52 17.03 19.86 2.05
CA SER A 52 17.17 18.55 1.41
C SER A 52 17.60 17.47 2.41
N PRO A 53 16.95 16.29 2.44
CA PRO A 53 17.42 15.15 3.23
C PRO A 53 18.76 14.66 2.70
N LYS A 54 19.59 14.11 3.62
CA LYS A 54 20.90 13.60 3.25
C LYS A 54 20.84 12.12 2.87
N ASN A 55 21.45 11.77 1.76
CA ASN A 55 21.71 10.39 1.40
C ASN A 55 22.75 9.77 2.33
N ILE A 56 22.62 8.48 2.62
CA ILE A 56 23.52 7.77 3.54
C ILE A 56 24.28 6.71 2.76
N LEU A 57 25.61 6.83 2.73
CA LEU A 57 26.48 5.80 2.19
C LEU A 57 26.86 4.82 3.31
N MET A 58 26.51 3.53 3.13
CA MET A 58 26.88 2.46 4.06
C MET A 58 28.03 1.62 3.50
N ILE A 59 29.17 1.62 4.18
CA ILE A 59 30.38 0.88 3.78
C ILE A 59 30.65 -0.20 4.81
N GLY A 60 30.96 -1.41 4.34
CA GLY A 60 31.33 -2.52 5.21
C GLY A 60 31.20 -3.88 4.49
N PRO A 61 31.75 -4.96 5.06
CA PRO A 61 31.69 -6.30 4.47
C PRO A 61 30.26 -6.82 4.36
N THR A 62 30.08 -7.89 3.57
CA THR A 62 28.78 -8.58 3.44
C THR A 62 28.37 -9.21 4.77
N GLY A 63 27.08 -9.22 5.07
CA GLY A 63 26.54 -9.89 6.26
C GLY A 63 26.57 -9.08 7.56
N VAL A 64 27.10 -7.85 7.57
CA VAL A 64 27.18 -7.02 8.79
C VAL A 64 25.86 -6.29 9.14
N GLY A 65 24.79 -6.53 8.41
CA GLY A 65 23.47 -5.99 8.74
C GLY A 65 23.08 -4.67 8.05
N LYS A 66 23.83 -4.19 7.04
CA LYS A 66 23.52 -2.92 6.31
C LYS A 66 22.08 -2.86 5.84
N THR A 67 21.64 -3.88 5.10
CA THR A 67 20.26 -3.97 4.58
C THR A 67 19.23 -4.06 5.71
N GLU A 68 19.53 -4.81 6.77
CA GLU A 68 18.60 -4.98 7.89
C GLU A 68 18.40 -3.68 8.67
N ILE A 69 19.46 -2.87 8.83
CA ILE A 69 19.35 -1.52 9.42
C ILE A 69 18.34 -0.69 8.62
N ALA A 70 18.48 -0.63 7.29
CA ALA A 70 17.60 0.16 6.44
C ALA A 70 16.14 -0.34 6.49
N ARG A 71 15.94 -1.66 6.42
CA ARG A 71 14.60 -2.28 6.49
C ARG A 71 13.90 -1.99 7.82
N ARG A 72 14.61 -2.15 8.94
CA ARG A 72 14.06 -1.88 10.27
C ARG A 72 13.77 -0.41 10.48
N LEU A 73 14.64 0.46 9.96
CA LEU A 73 14.41 1.89 9.98
C LEU A 73 13.13 2.29 9.25
N ALA A 74 12.94 1.75 8.04
CA ALA A 74 11.74 2.00 7.25
C ALA A 74 10.47 1.51 7.97
N LYS A 75 10.53 0.32 8.58
CA LYS A 75 9.42 -0.21 9.38
C LYS A 75 9.09 0.66 10.59
N LEU A 76 10.10 1.15 11.30
CA LEU A 76 9.91 2.09 12.42
C LEU A 76 9.31 3.42 11.96
N ALA A 77 9.68 3.85 10.76
CA ALA A 77 9.17 5.07 10.14
C ALA A 77 7.76 4.93 9.55
N ASN A 78 7.24 3.73 9.43
CA ASN A 78 6.06 3.42 8.61
C ASN A 78 6.19 4.05 7.21
N ALA A 79 7.37 3.86 6.60
CA ALA A 79 7.75 4.47 5.32
C ALA A 79 7.78 3.42 4.20
N PRO A 80 7.36 3.76 2.99
CA PRO A 80 7.56 2.91 1.83
C PRO A 80 9.05 2.56 1.66
N PHE A 81 9.34 1.28 1.46
CA PHE A 81 10.72 0.78 1.38
C PHE A 81 10.89 -0.18 0.22
N ILE A 82 11.93 0.05 -0.55
CA ILE A 82 12.38 -0.89 -1.58
C ILE A 82 13.89 -1.15 -1.46
N LYS A 83 14.27 -2.41 -1.65
CA LYS A 83 15.66 -2.83 -1.83
C LYS A 83 15.90 -3.20 -3.27
N VAL A 84 16.90 -2.62 -3.89
CA VAL A 84 17.33 -2.91 -5.25
C VAL A 84 18.83 -3.20 -5.30
N GLU A 85 19.26 -3.97 -6.28
CA GLU A 85 20.68 -4.22 -6.55
C GLU A 85 21.09 -3.40 -7.77
N ALA A 86 22.11 -2.55 -7.64
CA ALA A 86 22.56 -1.66 -8.71
C ALA A 86 22.91 -2.40 -10.01
N THR A 87 23.38 -3.65 -9.90
CA THR A 87 23.75 -4.51 -11.01
C THR A 87 22.60 -5.03 -11.86
N LYS A 88 21.35 -4.86 -11.40
CA LYS A 88 20.14 -5.29 -12.17
C LYS A 88 19.66 -4.25 -13.17
N PHE A 89 20.20 -3.05 -13.12
CA PHE A 89 19.81 -1.97 -14.02
C PHE A 89 20.70 -1.89 -15.24
N THR A 90 20.12 -1.40 -16.33
CA THR A 90 20.79 -1.12 -17.59
C THR A 90 20.53 0.33 -17.99
N GLU A 91 21.42 0.89 -18.82
CA GLU A 91 21.24 2.23 -19.36
C GLU A 91 19.92 2.31 -20.16
N VAL A 92 19.27 3.47 -20.10
CA VAL A 92 18.04 3.75 -20.85
C VAL A 92 18.24 3.48 -22.34
N GLY A 93 17.34 2.66 -22.93
CA GLY A 93 17.41 2.25 -24.34
C GLY A 93 18.04 0.89 -24.60
N TYR A 94 18.64 0.24 -23.61
CA TYR A 94 19.09 -1.15 -23.69
C TYR A 94 18.04 -2.11 -23.14
N VAL A 95 18.12 -3.38 -23.56
CA VAL A 95 17.24 -4.43 -23.03
C VAL A 95 17.60 -4.69 -21.57
N GLY A 96 16.72 -4.26 -20.67
CA GLY A 96 16.91 -4.41 -19.23
C GLY A 96 15.95 -3.49 -18.46
N ARG A 97 16.20 -3.36 -17.17
CA ARG A 97 15.40 -2.59 -16.25
C ARG A 97 15.99 -1.18 -16.10
N ASP A 98 15.23 -0.15 -16.41
CA ASP A 98 15.66 1.25 -16.23
C ASP A 98 15.70 1.64 -14.74
N VAL A 99 16.48 2.68 -14.42
CA VAL A 99 16.64 3.16 -13.03
C VAL A 99 15.35 3.80 -12.50
N GLU A 100 14.53 4.41 -13.35
CA GLU A 100 13.26 5.00 -12.95
C GLU A 100 12.26 3.96 -12.43
N SER A 101 12.42 2.68 -12.85
CA SER A 101 11.58 1.58 -12.33
C SER A 101 11.67 1.43 -10.81
N ILE A 102 12.75 1.91 -10.18
CA ILE A 102 12.89 1.96 -8.71
C ILE A 102 11.75 2.77 -8.09
N ILE A 103 11.47 3.93 -8.66
CA ILE A 103 10.42 4.81 -8.14
C ILE A 103 9.03 4.26 -8.45
N ARG A 104 8.85 3.64 -9.63
CA ARG A 104 7.59 2.96 -9.96
C ARG A 104 7.28 1.83 -8.99
N ASP A 105 8.25 0.99 -8.68
CA ASP A 105 8.10 -0.10 -7.69
C ASP A 105 7.89 0.42 -6.26
N LEU A 106 8.57 1.51 -5.89
CA LEU A 106 8.37 2.16 -4.59
C LEU A 106 6.95 2.69 -4.46
N MET A 107 6.39 3.25 -5.54
CA MET A 107 5.02 3.73 -5.57
C MET A 107 4.01 2.59 -5.43
N ASP A 108 4.20 1.49 -6.15
CA ASP A 108 3.36 0.30 -6.01
C ASP A 108 3.41 -0.27 -4.57
N THR A 109 4.61 -0.28 -3.97
CA THR A 109 4.79 -0.69 -2.57
C THR A 109 4.05 0.25 -1.61
N SER A 110 4.10 1.57 -1.85
CA SER A 110 3.40 2.57 -1.04
C SER A 110 1.88 2.42 -1.12
N ILE A 111 1.34 2.23 -2.32
CA ILE A 111 -0.10 1.99 -2.54
C ILE A 111 -0.57 0.75 -1.76
N ASN A 112 0.16 -0.36 -1.89
CA ASN A 112 -0.20 -1.61 -1.20
C ASN A 112 -0.16 -1.45 0.33
N MET A 113 0.89 -0.79 0.86
CA MET A 113 1.03 -0.52 2.28
C MET A 113 -0.12 0.33 2.84
N LEU A 114 -0.47 1.42 2.16
CA LEU A 114 -1.56 2.30 2.59
C LEU A 114 -2.93 1.64 2.43
N ARG A 115 -3.12 0.84 1.38
CA ARG A 115 -4.35 0.06 1.20
C ARG A 115 -4.55 -0.94 2.33
N GLU A 116 -3.50 -1.68 2.71
CA GLU A 116 -3.55 -2.60 3.85
C GLU A 116 -3.86 -1.87 5.16
N GLU A 117 -3.23 -0.71 5.39
CA GLU A 117 -3.48 0.12 6.58
C GLU A 117 -4.93 0.62 6.63
N GLN A 118 -5.46 1.12 5.51
CA GLN A 118 -6.85 1.56 5.43
C GLN A 118 -7.83 0.40 5.57
N MET A 119 -7.59 -0.73 4.92
CA MET A 119 -8.41 -1.93 5.08
C MET A 119 -8.45 -2.40 6.53
N GLN A 120 -7.33 -2.38 7.25
CA GLN A 120 -7.29 -2.70 8.68
C GLN A 120 -8.08 -1.69 9.52
N ALA A 121 -8.02 -0.41 9.18
CA ALA A 121 -8.75 0.63 9.92
C ALA A 121 -10.27 0.55 9.76
N VAL A 122 -10.75 0.02 8.63
CA VAL A 122 -12.20 -0.10 8.35
C VAL A 122 -12.79 -1.47 8.68
N GLN A 123 -11.97 -2.43 9.16
CA GLN A 123 -12.41 -3.82 9.39
C GLN A 123 -13.63 -3.92 10.29
N ASP A 124 -13.62 -3.23 11.44
CA ASP A 124 -14.74 -3.27 12.39
C ASP A 124 -16.03 -2.73 11.74
N THR A 125 -15.94 -1.62 11.00
CA THR A 125 -17.06 -1.03 10.31
C THR A 125 -17.56 -1.91 9.16
N ALA A 126 -16.65 -2.54 8.44
CA ALA A 126 -16.97 -3.47 7.36
C ALA A 126 -17.66 -4.73 7.90
N GLN A 127 -17.22 -5.22 9.06
CA GLN A 127 -17.86 -6.35 9.73
C GLN A 127 -19.29 -6.03 10.16
N ASP A 128 -19.52 -4.88 10.78
CA ASP A 128 -20.87 -4.46 11.18
C ASP A 128 -21.78 -4.33 9.97
N ARG A 129 -21.31 -3.76 8.84
CA ARG A 129 -22.08 -3.68 7.59
C ARG A 129 -22.35 -5.05 6.96
N ALA A 130 -21.37 -5.95 7.01
CA ALA A 130 -21.55 -7.31 6.50
C ALA A 130 -22.59 -8.09 7.32
N GLU A 131 -22.56 -7.95 8.66
CA GLU A 131 -23.59 -8.53 9.53
C GLU A 131 -24.98 -7.96 9.22
N ASP A 132 -25.08 -6.63 9.04
CA ASP A 132 -26.35 -5.98 8.70
C ASP A 132 -26.91 -6.48 7.38
N ARG A 133 -26.06 -6.61 6.34
CA ARG A 133 -26.49 -7.12 5.02
C ARG A 133 -26.96 -8.57 5.08
N ILE A 134 -26.32 -9.42 5.88
CA ILE A 134 -26.80 -10.80 6.11
C ILE A 134 -28.13 -10.80 6.86
N LEU A 135 -28.29 -9.92 7.86
CA LEU A 135 -29.53 -9.81 8.59
C LEU A 135 -30.68 -9.32 7.70
N ASP A 136 -30.42 -8.44 6.75
CA ASP A 136 -31.41 -7.98 5.77
C ASP A 136 -31.87 -9.12 4.84
N ILE A 137 -30.97 -10.04 4.49
CA ILE A 137 -31.32 -11.24 3.71
C ILE A 137 -32.12 -12.23 4.54
N LEU A 138 -31.79 -12.42 5.81
CA LEU A 138 -32.47 -13.36 6.71
C LEU A 138 -33.82 -12.86 7.20
N LEU A 139 -33.97 -11.54 7.33
CA LEU A 139 -35.15 -10.83 7.85
C LEU A 139 -35.54 -9.73 6.85
N PRO A 140 -36.05 -10.10 5.66
CA PRO A 140 -36.46 -9.11 4.70
C PRO A 140 -37.59 -8.25 5.29
N GLU A 141 -37.42 -6.94 5.23
CA GLU A 141 -38.49 -6.01 5.63
C GLU A 141 -39.78 -6.33 4.86
N PRO A 142 -40.94 -6.40 5.53
CA PRO A 142 -42.21 -6.59 4.83
C PRO A 142 -42.37 -5.45 3.83
N ARG A 143 -42.48 -5.77 2.54
CA ARG A 143 -42.80 -4.80 1.49
C ARG A 143 -43.99 -4.01 1.97
N LYS A 144 -43.82 -2.72 2.20
CA LYS A 144 -44.91 -1.78 2.36
C LYS A 144 -45.63 -1.72 1.02
N GLU A 145 -46.58 -2.62 0.82
CA GLU A 145 -47.58 -2.42 -0.21
C GLU A 145 -48.31 -1.13 0.14
N SER A 146 -48.33 -0.22 -0.81
CA SER A 146 -49.07 1.03 -0.77
C SER A 146 -50.57 0.71 -0.66
N ALA A 147 -51.08 0.63 0.56
CA ALA A 147 -52.47 0.60 0.85
C ALA A 147 -52.78 1.65 1.90
N ASP A 148 -53.60 2.53 1.47
CA ASP A 148 -54.35 3.63 2.08
C ASP A 148 -54.81 3.33 3.53
N ASN A 149 -54.62 4.34 4.40
CA ASN A 149 -55.32 4.56 5.66
C ASN A 149 -55.67 3.39 6.59
N THR A 150 -54.93 3.30 7.73
CA THR A 150 -55.56 3.53 9.06
C THR A 150 -54.53 3.45 10.18
N ASP A 151 -54.58 4.46 10.99
CA ASP A 151 -54.08 4.69 12.33
C ASP A 151 -53.91 3.43 13.20
N SER A 152 -52.64 2.99 13.46
CA SER A 152 -52.19 2.29 14.65
C SER A 152 -50.65 2.20 14.63
N GLY A 153 -50.02 3.30 14.96
CA GLY A 153 -48.57 3.39 15.16
C GLY A 153 -48.14 2.84 16.54
N GLU A 154 -46.96 2.42 16.63
CA GLU A 154 -46.07 2.25 17.82
C GLU A 154 -45.70 0.85 18.30
N SER A 155 -46.21 -0.25 17.82
CA SER A 155 -45.80 -1.55 18.39
C SER A 155 -44.95 -2.47 17.48
N THR A 156 -44.72 -2.14 16.22
CA THR A 156 -43.96 -2.98 15.28
C THR A 156 -42.48 -2.72 15.28
N SER A 157 -42.02 -1.51 15.54
CA SER A 157 -40.57 -1.14 15.48
C SER A 157 -39.74 -1.74 16.62
N SER A 158 -40.31 -1.98 17.81
CA SER A 158 -39.59 -2.53 18.95
C SER A 158 -39.39 -4.05 18.87
N SER A 159 -40.33 -4.79 18.28
CA SER A 159 -40.23 -6.24 18.11
C SER A 159 -39.27 -6.63 16.97
N GLU A 160 -39.25 -5.90 15.88
CA GLU A 160 -38.29 -6.08 14.78
C GLU A 160 -36.84 -5.81 15.23
N SER A 161 -36.64 -4.76 16.03
CA SER A 161 -35.34 -4.45 16.65
C SER A 161 -34.85 -5.59 17.55
N SER A 162 -35.73 -6.17 18.37
CA SER A 162 -35.35 -7.26 19.28
C SER A 162 -35.03 -8.57 18.53
N THR A 163 -35.77 -8.90 17.47
CA THR A 163 -35.51 -10.05 16.62
C THR A 163 -34.20 -9.90 15.87
N ARG A 164 -33.93 -8.72 15.28
CA ARG A 164 -32.66 -8.42 14.61
C ARG A 164 -31.46 -8.54 15.55
N GLN A 165 -31.58 -8.07 16.78
CA GLN A 165 -30.53 -8.23 17.79
C GLN A 165 -30.29 -9.70 18.18
N MET A 166 -31.35 -10.52 18.28
CA MET A 166 -31.25 -11.94 18.57
C MET A 166 -30.53 -12.69 17.42
N PHE A 167 -30.89 -12.39 16.16
CA PHE A 167 -30.22 -12.99 15.01
C PHE A 167 -28.77 -12.52 14.89
N ARG A 168 -28.44 -11.27 15.16
CA ARG A 168 -27.06 -10.78 15.23
C ARG A 168 -26.24 -11.53 16.28
N LYS A 169 -26.82 -11.78 17.45
CA LYS A 169 -26.17 -12.58 18.51
C LYS A 169 -25.89 -14.01 18.05
N LYS A 170 -26.87 -14.66 17.41
CA LYS A 170 -26.72 -16.03 16.85
C LYS A 170 -25.67 -16.08 15.74
N LEU A 171 -25.63 -15.05 14.87
CA LEU A 171 -24.63 -14.92 13.82
C LEU A 171 -23.20 -14.85 14.43
N ARG A 172 -23.02 -14.01 15.45
CA ARG A 172 -21.72 -13.87 16.17
C ARG A 172 -21.34 -15.12 16.97
N GLN A 173 -22.30 -15.94 17.38
CA GLN A 173 -22.07 -17.21 18.07
C GLN A 173 -21.81 -18.38 17.09
N GLY A 174 -21.95 -18.16 15.78
CA GLY A 174 -21.75 -19.21 14.76
C GLY A 174 -22.90 -20.22 14.65
N GLU A 175 -24.04 -20.00 15.31
CA GLU A 175 -25.18 -20.92 15.26
C GLU A 175 -25.85 -21.00 13.87
N LEU A 176 -25.55 -20.04 12.99
CA LEU A 176 -26.13 -19.92 11.66
C LEU A 176 -25.13 -20.22 10.53
N ASP A 177 -23.90 -20.58 10.85
CA ASP A 177 -22.77 -20.73 9.94
C ASP A 177 -23.05 -21.65 8.75
N ASP A 178 -23.72 -22.77 9.00
CA ASP A 178 -24.03 -23.82 7.99
C ASP A 178 -25.29 -23.54 7.17
N LYS A 179 -26.06 -22.48 7.52
CA LYS A 179 -27.25 -22.12 6.78
C LYS A 179 -26.89 -21.48 5.45
N GLU A 180 -27.43 -22.00 4.35
CA GLU A 180 -27.25 -21.42 3.02
C GLU A 180 -28.13 -20.21 2.81
N ILE A 181 -27.57 -19.17 2.19
CA ILE A 181 -28.28 -17.95 1.76
C ILE A 181 -27.91 -17.62 0.31
N ASP A 182 -28.83 -17.02 -0.40
CA ASP A 182 -28.59 -16.48 -1.73
C ASP A 182 -28.07 -15.05 -1.56
N ILE A 183 -26.85 -14.78 -2.06
CA ILE A 183 -26.23 -13.47 -1.99
C ILE A 183 -25.91 -12.93 -3.38
N GLU A 184 -26.15 -11.66 -3.59
CA GLU A 184 -25.67 -10.93 -4.74
C GLU A 184 -24.27 -10.36 -4.40
N LEU A 185 -23.23 -10.87 -5.06
CA LEU A 185 -21.87 -10.32 -4.96
C LEU A 185 -21.55 -9.53 -6.23
N GLU A 186 -21.02 -8.34 -6.06
CA GLU A 186 -20.35 -7.65 -7.14
C GLU A 186 -19.04 -8.40 -7.44
N GLN A 187 -18.83 -8.79 -8.70
CA GLN A 187 -17.54 -9.33 -9.09
C GLN A 187 -16.49 -8.24 -8.86
N VAL A 188 -15.71 -8.40 -7.79
CA VAL A 188 -14.47 -7.67 -7.66
C VAL A 188 -13.62 -8.09 -8.85
N ASN A 189 -13.45 -7.21 -9.81
CA ASN A 189 -12.49 -7.42 -10.89
C ASN A 189 -11.12 -7.58 -10.24
N ILE A 190 -10.73 -8.82 -9.99
CA ILE A 190 -9.33 -9.15 -9.77
C ILE A 190 -8.67 -8.76 -11.08
N GLY A 191 -8.05 -7.58 -11.09
CA GLY A 191 -7.34 -7.10 -12.26
C GLY A 191 -6.44 -8.21 -12.74
N VAL A 192 -6.77 -8.82 -13.86
CA VAL A 192 -5.89 -9.77 -14.52
C VAL A 192 -4.68 -8.93 -14.92
N GLU A 193 -3.63 -9.00 -14.14
CA GLU A 193 -2.34 -8.43 -14.49
C GLU A 193 -1.85 -9.19 -15.73
N ILE A 194 -2.17 -8.66 -16.90
CA ILE A 194 -1.64 -9.17 -18.16
C ILE A 194 -0.17 -8.75 -18.17
N MET A 195 0.73 -9.68 -17.85
CA MET A 195 2.16 -9.47 -18.00
C MET A 195 2.45 -9.26 -19.49
N THR A 196 2.59 -8.01 -19.86
CA THR A 196 2.97 -7.61 -21.23
C THR A 196 4.47 -7.39 -21.33
N PRO A 197 5.06 -7.71 -22.49
CA PRO A 197 6.45 -7.38 -22.77
C PRO A 197 6.67 -5.85 -22.72
N PRO A 198 7.87 -5.39 -22.32
CA PRO A 198 8.20 -3.97 -22.30
C PRO A 198 7.94 -3.30 -23.66
N GLY A 199 7.22 -2.18 -23.64
CA GLY A 199 6.89 -1.40 -24.85
C GLY A 199 5.44 -1.50 -25.34
N MET A 200 4.57 -2.30 -24.71
CA MET A 200 3.14 -2.40 -25.07
C MET A 200 2.20 -1.92 -23.94
N GLU A 201 2.70 -1.12 -23.02
CA GLU A 201 2.00 -0.66 -21.82
C GLU A 201 0.74 0.16 -22.14
N GLU A 202 0.78 0.99 -23.18
CA GLU A 202 -0.38 1.80 -23.60
C GLU A 202 -1.53 0.94 -24.18
N MET A 203 -1.21 -0.09 -24.93
CA MET A 203 -2.22 -1.01 -25.48
C MET A 203 -2.88 -1.84 -24.37
N THR A 204 -2.10 -2.20 -23.34
CA THR A 204 -2.61 -2.97 -22.20
C THR A 204 -3.53 -2.12 -21.34
N SER A 205 -3.19 -0.85 -21.11
CA SER A 205 -4.06 0.07 -20.38
C SER A 205 -5.38 0.34 -21.08
N GLN A 206 -5.37 0.43 -22.43
CA GLN A 206 -6.60 0.55 -23.23
C GLN A 206 -7.45 -0.72 -23.18
N LEU A 207 -6.82 -1.90 -23.26
CA LEU A 207 -7.53 -3.18 -23.12
C LEU A 207 -8.08 -3.37 -21.69
N GLN A 208 -7.31 -3.04 -20.65
CA GLN A 208 -7.80 -3.08 -19.27
C GLN A 208 -8.98 -2.14 -19.05
N ASN A 209 -8.93 -0.91 -19.57
CA ASN A 209 -10.04 0.03 -19.49
C ASN A 209 -11.27 -0.47 -20.27
N MET A 210 -11.08 -1.16 -21.38
CA MET A 210 -12.17 -1.76 -22.16
C MET A 210 -12.78 -2.97 -21.43
N PHE A 211 -11.97 -3.81 -20.81
CA PHE A 211 -12.43 -4.95 -20.01
C PHE A 211 -13.07 -4.52 -18.69
N SER A 212 -12.55 -3.48 -18.03
CA SER A 212 -13.15 -2.94 -16.80
C SER A 212 -14.53 -2.32 -17.05
N ASN A 213 -14.71 -1.65 -18.20
CA ASN A 213 -16.02 -1.11 -18.61
C ASN A 213 -17.04 -2.21 -19.00
N LEU A 214 -16.59 -3.36 -19.50
CA LEU A 214 -17.44 -4.50 -19.82
C LEU A 214 -17.81 -5.35 -18.59
N GLY A 215 -17.00 -5.26 -17.51
CA GLY A 215 -17.18 -6.01 -16.26
C GLY A 215 -17.93 -5.25 -15.16
N GLN A 216 -18.13 -3.95 -15.29
CA GLN A 216 -18.86 -3.15 -14.30
C GLN A 216 -20.33 -3.55 -14.28
N GLY A 217 -20.76 -4.18 -13.18
CA GLY A 217 -22.16 -4.38 -12.85
C GLY A 217 -22.72 -5.78 -13.08
N LYS A 218 -21.93 -6.80 -13.41
CA LYS A 218 -22.45 -8.18 -13.33
C LYS A 218 -22.50 -8.62 -11.87
N LYS A 219 -23.68 -8.47 -11.26
CA LYS A 219 -24.01 -9.13 -10.02
C LYS A 219 -24.19 -10.62 -10.31
N THR A 220 -23.53 -11.43 -9.51
CA THR A 220 -23.64 -12.89 -9.61
C THR A 220 -24.35 -13.38 -8.36
N ASP A 221 -25.52 -13.97 -8.54
CA ASP A 221 -26.23 -14.65 -7.46
C ASP A 221 -25.50 -15.95 -7.13
N GLN A 222 -25.05 -16.08 -5.91
CA GLN A 222 -24.38 -17.27 -5.41
C GLN A 222 -25.07 -17.75 -4.15
N ARG A 223 -25.29 -19.07 -4.08
CA ARG A 223 -25.80 -19.72 -2.88
C ARG A 223 -24.62 -20.24 -2.07
N LEU A 224 -24.43 -19.69 -0.88
CA LEU A 224 -23.28 -19.98 -0.02
C LEU A 224 -23.72 -20.15 1.44
N PRO A 225 -22.98 -20.93 2.23
CA PRO A 225 -23.11 -20.95 3.68
C PRO A 225 -22.84 -19.56 4.26
N ILE A 226 -23.59 -19.18 5.30
CA ILE A 226 -23.47 -17.86 5.94
C ILE A 226 -22.02 -17.55 6.34
N LYS A 227 -21.25 -18.50 6.83
CA LYS A 227 -19.86 -18.32 7.17
C LYS A 227 -19.00 -17.83 5.99
N GLU A 228 -19.19 -18.41 4.81
CA GLU A 228 -18.47 -18.01 3.61
C GLU A 228 -19.02 -16.71 3.03
N ALA A 229 -20.35 -16.56 3.08
CA ALA A 229 -21.03 -15.33 2.68
C ALA A 229 -20.56 -14.12 3.50
N LEU A 230 -20.48 -14.28 4.83
CA LEU A 230 -20.00 -13.21 5.73
C LEU A 230 -18.59 -12.77 5.36
N LYS A 231 -17.69 -13.71 5.08
CA LYS A 231 -16.31 -13.40 4.70
C LYS A 231 -16.26 -12.60 3.39
N ARG A 232 -16.99 -13.03 2.36
CA ARG A 232 -17.00 -12.36 1.06
C ARG A 232 -17.65 -10.98 1.11
N ILE A 233 -18.77 -10.87 1.83
CA ILE A 233 -19.45 -9.58 2.01
C ILE A 233 -18.57 -8.63 2.83
N HIS A 234 -17.88 -9.10 3.85
CA HIS A 234 -16.93 -8.30 4.62
C HIS A 234 -15.79 -7.76 3.74
N GLU A 235 -15.19 -8.59 2.88
CA GLU A 235 -14.15 -8.18 1.94
C GLU A 235 -14.69 -7.13 0.94
N GLU A 236 -15.91 -7.30 0.44
CA GLU A 236 -16.59 -6.36 -0.46
C GLU A 236 -16.89 -5.02 0.24
N GLU A 237 -17.45 -5.07 1.45
CA GLU A 237 -17.75 -3.85 2.22
C GLU A 237 -16.48 -3.11 2.66
N ALA A 238 -15.43 -3.83 3.03
CA ALA A 238 -14.13 -3.23 3.31
C ALA A 238 -13.57 -2.51 2.07
N ALA A 239 -13.64 -3.14 0.89
CA ALA A 239 -13.21 -2.52 -0.35
C ALA A 239 -14.01 -1.27 -0.73
N LYS A 240 -15.34 -1.25 -0.46
CA LYS A 240 -16.18 -0.07 -0.70
C LYS A 240 -15.88 1.09 0.25
N LEU A 241 -15.40 0.80 1.46
CA LEU A 241 -15.05 1.82 2.46
C LEU A 241 -13.71 2.48 2.19
N VAL A 242 -12.86 1.84 1.38
CA VAL A 242 -11.53 2.34 1.03
C VAL A 242 -11.63 3.31 -0.14
N ASN A 243 -11.08 4.52 0.04
CA ASN A 243 -11.03 5.54 -1.01
C ASN A 243 -9.73 5.43 -1.79
N GLU A 244 -9.78 4.84 -2.99
CA GLU A 244 -8.60 4.63 -3.84
C GLU A 244 -7.90 5.94 -4.27
N ASP A 245 -8.65 7.02 -4.47
CA ASP A 245 -8.06 8.31 -4.88
C ASP A 245 -7.33 8.99 -3.72
N GLU A 246 -7.84 8.82 -2.50
CA GLU A 246 -7.15 9.27 -1.30
C GLU A 246 -5.87 8.46 -1.07
N ILE A 247 -5.90 7.13 -1.25
CA ILE A 247 -4.70 6.28 -1.18
C ILE A 247 -3.65 6.73 -2.18
N LYS A 248 -4.01 7.00 -3.44
CA LYS A 248 -3.07 7.47 -4.46
C LYS A 248 -2.41 8.79 -4.05
N SER A 249 -3.20 9.76 -3.57
CA SER A 249 -2.68 11.05 -3.11
C SER A 249 -1.75 10.92 -1.91
N GLN A 250 -2.13 10.11 -0.94
CA GLN A 250 -1.30 9.83 0.24
C GLN A 250 -0.03 9.08 -0.13
N ALA A 251 -0.11 8.12 -1.07
CA ALA A 251 1.03 7.35 -1.54
C ALA A 251 2.05 8.21 -2.29
N LEU A 252 1.62 9.12 -3.16
CA LEU A 252 2.48 10.10 -3.82
C LEU A 252 3.25 10.91 -2.77
N THR A 253 2.55 11.48 -1.80
CA THR A 253 3.17 12.26 -0.72
C THR A 253 4.11 11.39 0.12
N ALA A 254 3.75 10.14 0.42
CA ALA A 254 4.59 9.23 1.20
C ALA A 254 5.87 8.85 0.46
N VAL A 255 5.79 8.61 -0.84
CA VAL A 255 6.97 8.29 -1.66
C VAL A 255 7.91 9.48 -1.74
N GLU A 256 7.41 10.68 -2.05
CA GLU A 256 8.21 11.90 -2.17
C GLU A 256 8.84 12.31 -0.84
N GLN A 257 8.08 12.26 0.27
CA GLN A 257 8.51 12.84 1.54
C GLN A 257 9.12 11.83 2.51
N THR A 258 8.74 10.56 2.45
CA THR A 258 9.17 9.54 3.43
C THR A 258 9.73 8.26 2.82
N GLY A 259 9.62 8.04 1.52
CA GLY A 259 10.10 6.85 0.85
C GLY A 259 11.60 6.58 1.09
N ILE A 260 11.97 5.33 1.21
CA ILE A 260 13.36 4.90 1.43
C ILE A 260 13.73 3.89 0.35
N VAL A 261 14.74 4.23 -0.44
CA VAL A 261 15.35 3.34 -1.42
C VAL A 261 16.69 2.87 -0.89
N PHE A 262 16.90 1.56 -0.82
CA PHE A 262 18.18 0.97 -0.48
C PHE A 262 18.82 0.36 -1.75
N ILE A 263 19.91 0.95 -2.20
CA ILE A 263 20.66 0.48 -3.37
C ILE A 263 21.84 -0.34 -2.88
N ASP A 264 21.79 -1.65 -3.12
CA ASP A 264 22.84 -2.60 -2.76
C ASP A 264 23.84 -2.79 -3.91
N GLU A 265 25.04 -3.25 -3.59
CA GLU A 265 26.09 -3.57 -4.58
C GLU A 265 26.54 -2.39 -5.47
N LEU A 266 26.42 -1.16 -4.97
CA LEU A 266 26.78 0.04 -5.71
C LEU A 266 28.26 0.04 -6.16
N ASP A 267 29.14 -0.58 -5.37
CA ASP A 267 30.56 -0.72 -5.68
C ASP A 267 30.83 -1.51 -6.96
N LYS A 268 29.96 -2.42 -7.35
CA LYS A 268 30.09 -3.20 -8.60
C LYS A 268 29.81 -2.37 -9.84
N VAL A 269 28.95 -1.38 -9.75
CA VAL A 269 28.64 -0.44 -10.84
C VAL A 269 29.69 0.68 -10.87
N ALA A 270 30.23 1.09 -9.72
CA ALA A 270 31.19 2.18 -9.61
C ALA A 270 32.63 1.80 -10.03
N LYS A 271 32.95 0.51 -10.17
CA LYS A 271 34.27 0.08 -10.63
C LYS A 271 34.48 0.40 -12.12
N ARG A 272 35.54 1.16 -12.41
CA ARG A 272 36.04 1.28 -13.79
C ARG A 272 36.64 -0.07 -14.20
N SER A 273 36.15 -0.62 -15.30
CA SER A 273 36.78 -1.78 -15.94
C SER A 273 37.90 -1.28 -16.86
N GLU A 274 39.07 -1.93 -16.78
CA GLU A 274 40.20 -1.60 -17.67
C GLU A 274 40.05 -2.18 -19.08
N THR A 275 38.90 -2.80 -19.40
CA THR A 275 38.65 -3.47 -20.69
C THR A 275 37.58 -2.73 -21.50
N THR A 276 37.99 -2.31 -22.68
CA THR A 276 37.16 -1.64 -23.70
C THR A 276 36.01 -2.54 -24.17
N GLY A 277 34.77 -2.20 -23.85
CA GLY A 277 33.59 -2.83 -24.44
C GLY A 277 32.39 -3.13 -23.52
N ALA A 278 32.62 -3.36 -22.23
CA ALA A 278 31.54 -3.60 -21.24
C ALA A 278 31.21 -2.36 -20.38
N ASP A 279 31.96 -1.28 -20.55
CA ASP A 279 31.92 -0.10 -19.67
C ASP A 279 30.80 0.88 -19.97
N VAL A 280 30.35 0.97 -21.22
CA VAL A 280 29.34 1.96 -21.64
C VAL A 280 28.02 1.76 -20.88
N SER A 281 27.59 0.52 -20.69
CA SER A 281 26.34 0.20 -19.97
C SER A 281 26.41 0.52 -18.47
N ARG A 282 27.58 0.39 -17.85
CA ARG A 282 27.76 0.69 -16.41
C ARG A 282 27.86 2.19 -16.14
N GLU A 283 28.54 2.93 -17.02
CA GLU A 283 28.61 4.40 -16.94
C GLU A 283 27.22 5.03 -17.17
N GLY A 284 26.40 4.44 -18.05
CA GLY A 284 25.00 4.84 -18.24
C GLY A 284 24.19 4.68 -16.98
N VAL A 285 24.27 3.52 -16.31
CA VAL A 285 23.56 3.28 -15.03
C VAL A 285 24.00 4.25 -13.94
N GLN A 286 25.33 4.56 -13.84
CA GLN A 286 25.82 5.56 -12.88
C GLN A 286 25.19 6.94 -13.13
N ARG A 287 25.12 7.36 -14.40
CA ARG A 287 24.52 8.64 -14.80
C ARG A 287 23.04 8.70 -14.46
N ASP A 288 22.31 7.63 -14.76
CA ASP A 288 20.88 7.55 -14.52
C ASP A 288 20.56 7.51 -13.01
N LEU A 289 21.39 6.80 -12.22
CA LEU A 289 21.29 6.83 -10.75
C LEU A 289 21.61 8.20 -10.18
N LEU A 290 22.57 8.94 -10.76
CA LEU A 290 22.92 10.28 -10.31
C LEU A 290 21.73 11.23 -10.47
N LEU A 291 21.05 11.19 -11.63
CA LEU A 291 19.83 11.97 -11.87
C LEU A 291 18.75 11.68 -10.83
N LEU A 292 18.56 10.39 -10.50
CA LEU A 292 17.59 9.98 -9.47
C LEU A 292 17.94 10.52 -8.07
N ILE A 293 19.25 10.55 -7.73
CA ILE A 293 19.76 10.99 -6.44
C ILE A 293 19.77 12.52 -6.32
N GLU A 294 20.07 13.23 -7.39
CA GLU A 294 20.12 14.71 -7.42
C GLU A 294 18.71 15.32 -7.52
N GLY A 295 17.74 14.58 -7.99
CA GLY A 295 16.36 14.99 -8.15
C GLY A 295 15.92 14.99 -9.60
N CYS A 296 14.89 14.23 -9.88
CA CYS A 296 14.22 14.18 -11.19
C CYS A 296 12.71 13.96 -11.02
N SER A 297 11.98 14.06 -12.12
CA SER A 297 10.55 13.76 -12.17
C SER A 297 10.33 12.44 -12.89
N VAL A 298 9.75 11.47 -12.20
CA VAL A 298 9.46 10.13 -12.72
C VAL A 298 7.96 9.99 -12.97
N THR A 299 7.58 9.62 -14.18
CA THR A 299 6.19 9.34 -14.52
C THR A 299 5.81 7.92 -14.11
N THR A 300 4.72 7.81 -13.36
CA THR A 300 4.13 6.53 -12.96
C THR A 300 2.67 6.44 -13.41
N LYS A 301 2.09 5.25 -13.37
CA LYS A 301 0.65 5.06 -13.64
C LYS A 301 -0.28 5.79 -12.67
N TYR A 302 0.24 6.30 -11.55
CA TYR A 302 -0.53 7.02 -10.53
C TYR A 302 -0.28 8.52 -10.51
N GLY A 303 0.68 9.01 -11.28
CA GLY A 303 1.08 10.41 -11.36
C GLY A 303 2.58 10.59 -11.46
N VAL A 304 3.02 11.85 -11.47
CA VAL A 304 4.44 12.21 -11.51
C VAL A 304 4.98 12.34 -10.10
N ILE A 305 6.10 11.72 -9.83
CA ILE A 305 6.81 11.72 -8.54
C ILE A 305 8.11 12.50 -8.70
N LYS A 306 8.36 13.42 -7.79
CA LYS A 306 9.61 14.17 -7.68
C LYS A 306 10.54 13.49 -6.67
N THR A 307 11.81 13.34 -7.03
CA THR A 307 12.82 12.69 -6.18
C THR A 307 13.74 13.67 -5.47
N ASP A 308 13.45 14.97 -5.51
CA ASP A 308 14.28 16.05 -4.93
C ASP A 308 14.39 15.98 -3.41
N HIS A 309 13.45 15.26 -2.77
CA HIS A 309 13.32 15.24 -1.29
C HIS A 309 13.35 13.81 -0.70
#